data_10ad923e76a51e1fdb010d1583a5601a
#
_entry.id   10ad923e76a51e1fdb010d1583a5601a
#
_cell.length_a   1.000
_cell.length_b   1.000
_cell.length_c   1.000
_cell.angle_alpha   90.00
_cell.angle_beta   90.00
_cell.angle_gamma   90.00
#
_symmetry.space_group_name_H-M   'P 1'
#
loop_
_entity.id
_entity.type
_entity.pdbx_description
1 polymer ?
#
loop_
_entity_poly.entity_id
_entity_poly.type
_entity_poly.pdbx_seq_one_letter_code
_entity_poly.pdbx_strand_id
1 'polypeptide(L)'
;MAIRVRIPTPLRKLTGDKGEIEAKGANISDLMENINKTYPGIKERIYDETGEIRRFINIYVNEEDIRFIDGNKTAVRDGDEVSIIPAI
;
A
#
# COMPACT_ATOMS: atom_id res chain seq x y z
N MET A 1 8.35 -15.70 -3.72
CA MET A 1 7.89 -14.57 -4.53
C MET A 1 7.24 -13.54 -3.63
N ALA A 2 7.10 -12.34 -4.08
CA ALA A 2 6.59 -11.25 -3.27
C ALA A 2 5.47 -10.51 -3.99
N ILE A 3 4.79 -9.65 -3.25
CA ILE A 3 3.78 -8.75 -3.79
C ILE A 3 4.49 -7.50 -4.26
N ARG A 4 4.21 -7.06 -5.49
CA ARG A 4 4.78 -5.82 -6.01
C ARG A 4 3.90 -4.65 -5.59
N VAL A 5 4.53 -3.64 -5.01
CA VAL A 5 3.81 -2.45 -4.53
C VAL A 5 4.35 -1.24 -5.29
N ARG A 6 3.46 -0.55 -5.99
CA ARG A 6 3.80 0.67 -6.71
C ARG A 6 3.66 1.85 -5.77
N ILE A 7 4.73 2.64 -5.69
CA ILE A 7 4.81 3.79 -4.81
C ILE A 7 4.62 5.07 -5.62
N PRO A 8 3.66 5.92 -5.25
CA PRO A 8 3.44 7.18 -5.96
C PRO A 8 4.59 8.15 -5.74
N THR A 9 4.80 9.03 -6.70
CA THR A 9 5.90 9.99 -6.65
C THR A 9 6.04 10.73 -5.32
N PRO A 10 4.96 11.24 -4.71
CA PRO A 10 5.08 11.95 -3.43
C PRO A 10 5.62 11.11 -2.27
N LEU A 11 5.51 9.80 -2.35
CA LEU A 11 5.93 8.90 -1.28
C LEU A 11 7.28 8.23 -1.55
N ARG A 12 7.86 8.43 -2.72
CA ARG A 12 9.13 7.79 -3.09
C ARG A 12 10.31 8.20 -2.23
N LYS A 13 10.23 9.35 -1.60
CA LYS A 13 11.25 9.79 -0.65
C LYS A 13 11.39 8.83 0.52
N LEU A 14 10.31 8.16 0.89
CA LEU A 14 10.29 7.21 2.00
C LEU A 14 10.81 5.83 1.60
N THR A 15 10.89 5.57 0.31
CA THR A 15 11.33 4.26 -0.22
C THR A 15 12.64 4.36 -0.99
N GLY A 16 13.47 5.37 -0.68
CA GLY A 16 14.76 5.54 -1.35
C GLY A 16 14.62 5.84 -2.83
N ASP A 17 13.60 6.60 -3.18
CA ASP A 17 13.26 6.98 -4.57
C ASP A 17 12.83 5.81 -5.45
N LYS A 18 12.45 4.69 -4.84
CA LYS A 18 11.93 3.55 -5.59
C LYS A 18 10.46 3.73 -5.92
N GLY A 19 10.12 3.56 -7.18
CA GLY A 19 8.73 3.62 -7.65
C GLY A 19 8.00 2.30 -7.51
N GLU A 20 8.71 1.23 -7.21
CA GLU A 20 8.15 -0.09 -7.00
C GLU A 20 9.01 -0.82 -5.98
N ILE A 21 8.35 -1.47 -5.03
CA ILE A 21 9.02 -2.28 -4.00
C ILE A 21 8.34 -3.63 -3.92
N GLU A 22 9.02 -4.59 -3.32
CA GLU A 22 8.45 -5.89 -3.05
C GLU A 22 8.21 -6.04 -1.55
N ALA A 23 7.08 -6.63 -1.20
CA ALA A 23 6.72 -6.85 0.19
C ALA A 23 5.85 -8.10 0.33
N LYS A 24 5.60 -8.53 1.55
CA LYS A 24 4.78 -9.70 1.85
C LYS A 24 3.66 -9.32 2.80
N GLY A 25 2.58 -10.06 2.73
CA GLY A 25 1.44 -9.87 3.62
C GLY A 25 0.29 -10.75 3.21
N ALA A 26 -0.60 -11.05 4.14
CA ALA A 26 -1.79 -11.85 3.89
C ALA A 26 -2.97 -10.99 3.41
N ASN A 27 -2.97 -9.73 3.77
CA ASN A 27 -3.98 -8.75 3.36
C ASN A 27 -3.33 -7.37 3.30
N ILE A 28 -4.12 -6.36 2.92
CA ILE A 28 -3.60 -4.99 2.78
C ILE A 28 -3.04 -4.45 4.10
N SER A 29 -3.76 -4.64 5.21
CA SER A 29 -3.30 -4.17 6.51
C SER A 29 -1.95 -4.78 6.88
N ASP A 30 -1.81 -6.09 6.71
CA ASP A 30 -0.58 -6.82 7.02
C ASP A 30 0.56 -6.38 6.09
N LEU A 31 0.25 -6.21 4.80
CA LEU A 31 1.22 -5.75 3.82
C LEU A 31 1.77 -4.37 4.19
N MET A 32 0.89 -3.44 4.59
CA MET A 32 1.31 -2.09 4.96
C MET A 32 2.14 -2.08 6.24
N GLU A 33 1.83 -2.95 7.21
CA GLU A 33 2.66 -3.10 8.41
C GLU A 33 4.07 -3.55 8.04
N ASN A 34 4.18 -4.53 7.14
CA ASN A 34 5.47 -5.04 6.72
C ASN A 34 6.27 -4.01 5.93
N ILE A 35 5.62 -3.24 5.09
CA ILE A 35 6.27 -2.15 4.36
C ILE A 35 6.79 -1.10 5.34
N ASN A 36 5.99 -0.76 6.36
CA ASN A 36 6.37 0.26 7.33
C ASN A 36 7.59 -0.17 8.18
N LYS A 37 7.78 -1.46 8.38
CA LYS A 37 8.97 -1.97 9.09
C LYS A 37 10.24 -1.72 8.29
N THR A 38 10.16 -1.83 6.97
CA THR A 38 11.31 -1.60 6.09
C THR A 38 11.49 -0.13 5.77
N TYR A 39 10.39 0.59 5.60
CA TYR A 39 10.37 2.01 5.26
C TYR A 39 9.52 2.77 6.27
N PRO A 40 10.06 3.07 7.48
CA PRO A 40 9.29 3.76 8.53
C PRO A 40 8.74 5.09 8.04
N GLY A 41 7.50 5.37 8.42
CA GLY A 41 6.81 6.60 8.05
C GLY A 41 5.84 6.47 6.89
N ILE A 42 5.93 5.40 6.10
CA ILE A 42 5.05 5.22 4.95
C ILE A 42 3.61 4.98 5.39
N LYS A 43 3.41 4.26 6.47
CA LYS A 43 2.08 3.96 6.98
C LYS A 43 1.34 5.23 7.39
N GLU A 44 2.04 6.18 8.01
CA GLU A 44 1.44 7.45 8.42
C GLU A 44 0.99 8.31 7.24
N ARG A 45 1.58 8.10 6.08
CA ARG A 45 1.21 8.81 4.87
C ARG A 45 -0.02 8.21 4.21
N ILE A 46 -0.29 6.94 4.45
CA ILE A 46 -1.40 6.21 3.83
C ILE A 46 -2.61 6.18 4.75
N TYR A 47 -2.39 6.00 6.05
CA TYR A 47 -3.46 5.93 7.05
C TYR A 47 -3.52 7.20 7.90
N ASP A 48 -4.73 7.53 8.33
CA ASP A 48 -4.92 8.63 9.27
C ASP A 48 -4.82 8.12 10.72
N GLU A 49 -5.10 9.00 11.68
CA GLU A 49 -4.98 8.67 13.10
C GLU A 49 -5.94 7.58 13.57
N THR A 50 -7.04 7.39 12.84
CA THR A 50 -8.04 6.37 13.19
C THR A 50 -7.71 5.01 12.59
N GLY A 51 -6.66 4.92 11.78
CA GLY A 51 -6.29 3.68 11.10
C GLY A 51 -7.02 3.48 9.77
N GLU A 52 -7.74 4.48 9.31
CA GLU A 52 -8.41 4.43 8.01
C GLU A 52 -7.52 5.01 6.92
N ILE A 53 -7.68 4.52 5.70
CA ILE A 53 -6.95 5.04 4.55
C ILE A 53 -7.34 6.50 4.33
N ARG A 54 -6.34 7.35 4.17
CA ARG A 54 -6.57 8.78 3.98
C ARG A 54 -7.45 9.03 2.76
N ARG A 55 -8.28 10.06 2.85
CA ARG A 55 -9.24 10.45 1.82
C ARG A 55 -8.62 10.63 0.43
N PHE A 56 -7.37 11.06 0.39
CA PHE A 56 -6.67 11.36 -0.87
C PHE A 56 -5.82 10.20 -1.37
N ILE A 57 -5.95 9.03 -0.75
CA ILE A 57 -5.21 7.84 -1.15
C ILE A 57 -6.17 6.76 -1.60
N ASN A 58 -5.88 6.19 -2.77
CA ASN A 58 -6.59 5.02 -3.27
C ASN A 58 -5.61 3.86 -3.34
N ILE A 59 -6.05 2.68 -2.99
CA ILE A 59 -5.24 1.46 -3.08
C ILE A 59 -5.97 0.48 -4.00
N TYR A 60 -5.24 -0.03 -4.99
CA TYR A 60 -5.75 -1.00 -5.95
C TYR A 60 -4.98 -2.30 -5.84
N VAL A 61 -5.67 -3.42 -5.91
CA VAL A 61 -5.07 -4.74 -6.02
C VAL A 61 -5.41 -5.27 -7.40
N ASN A 62 -4.41 -5.44 -8.27
CA ASN A 62 -4.62 -5.87 -9.64
C ASN A 62 -5.69 -5.03 -10.36
N GLU A 63 -5.60 -3.72 -10.19
CA GLU A 63 -6.50 -2.74 -10.82
C GLU A 63 -7.90 -2.64 -10.21
N GLU A 64 -8.18 -3.35 -9.10
CA GLU A 64 -9.44 -3.21 -8.38
C GLU A 64 -9.25 -2.39 -7.11
N ASP A 65 -10.10 -1.37 -6.93
CA ASP A 65 -10.07 -0.53 -5.74
C ASP A 65 -10.52 -1.36 -4.54
N ILE A 66 -9.71 -1.39 -3.49
CA ILE A 66 -10.00 -2.22 -2.30
C ILE A 66 -11.26 -1.78 -1.55
N ARG A 67 -11.72 -0.55 -1.74
CA ARG A 67 -12.97 -0.09 -1.13
C ARG A 67 -14.18 -0.87 -1.62
N PHE A 68 -14.07 -1.46 -2.80
CA PHE A 68 -15.12 -2.28 -3.39
C PHE A 68 -14.89 -3.77 -3.17
N ILE A 69 -13.88 -4.12 -2.41
CA ILE A 69 -13.59 -5.51 -2.04
C ILE A 69 -13.79 -5.63 -0.52
N ASP A 70 -12.70 -5.70 0.24
CA ASP A 70 -12.76 -5.83 1.70
C ASP A 70 -11.96 -4.75 2.42
N GLY A 71 -11.65 -3.64 1.75
CA GLY A 71 -10.86 -2.58 2.33
C GLY A 71 -9.50 -3.09 2.82
N ASN A 72 -9.13 -2.78 4.05
CA ASN A 72 -7.86 -3.23 4.63
C ASN A 72 -7.76 -4.73 4.82
N LYS A 73 -8.87 -5.43 4.77
CA LYS A 73 -8.91 -6.90 4.90
C LYS A 73 -8.80 -7.61 3.56
N THR A 74 -8.73 -6.85 2.47
CA THR A 74 -8.58 -7.42 1.13
C THR A 74 -7.37 -8.34 1.08
N ALA A 75 -7.59 -9.59 0.71
CA ALA A 75 -6.53 -10.58 0.64
C ALA A 75 -5.56 -10.27 -0.49
N VAL A 76 -4.29 -10.49 -0.26
CA VAL A 76 -3.25 -10.36 -1.28
C VAL A 76 -2.39 -11.62 -1.28
N ARG A 77 -1.80 -11.91 -2.41
CA ARG A 77 -0.98 -13.12 -2.61
C ARG A 77 0.28 -12.78 -3.37
N ASP A 78 1.27 -13.67 -3.29
CA ASP A 78 2.47 -13.56 -4.09
C ASP A 78 2.10 -13.42 -5.58
N GLY A 79 2.73 -12.48 -6.24
CA GLY A 79 2.46 -12.19 -7.64
C GLY A 79 1.43 -11.11 -7.87
N ASP A 80 0.67 -10.72 -6.85
CA ASP A 80 -0.27 -9.61 -6.97
C ASP A 80 0.47 -8.29 -7.09
N GLU A 81 -0.19 -7.33 -7.73
CA GLU A 81 0.31 -5.96 -7.81
C GLU A 81 -0.61 -5.04 -7.01
N VAL A 82 -0.02 -4.32 -6.08
CA VAL A 82 -0.73 -3.34 -5.27
C VAL A 82 -0.27 -1.96 -5.69
N SER A 83 -1.21 -1.10 -6.06
CA SER A 83 -0.89 0.27 -6.48
C SER A 83 -1.43 1.26 -5.46
N ILE A 84 -0.57 2.16 -4.99
CA ILE A 84 -0.94 3.24 -4.10
C ILE A 84 -1.03 4.49 -4.97
N ILE A 85 -2.22 5.06 -5.10
CA ILE A 85 -2.46 6.18 -6.00
C ILE A 85 -3.04 7.35 -5.23
N PRO A 86 -2.35 8.51 -5.20
CA PRO A 86 -2.92 9.68 -4.57
C PRO A 86 -4.02 10.27 -5.47
N ALA A 87 -5.15 10.57 -4.87
CA ALA A 87 -6.25 11.23 -5.55
C ALA A 87 -6.16 12.71 -5.25
N ILE A 88 -5.69 13.47 -6.19
CA ILE A 88 -5.53 14.91 -6.02
C ILE A 88 -6.70 15.63 -6.68
#